data_762e7fac9be4fec34239baa9558386db
#
_entry.id   762e7fac9be4fec34239baa9558386db
#
_cell.length_a   1.000
_cell.length_b   1.000
_cell.length_c   1.000
_cell.angle_alpha   90.00
_cell.angle_beta   90.00
_cell.angle_gamma   90.00
#
_symmetry.space_group_name_H-M   'P 1'
#
loop_
_entity.id
_entity.type
_entity.pdbx_description
1 polymer ?
#
loop_
_entity_poly.entity_id
_entity_poly.type
_entity_poly.pdbx_seq_one_letter_code
_entity_poly.pdbx_strand_id
1 'polypeptide(L)'
;MESTHSASAGSTSATLGRVSLLERVLPLRPWLSAESSIGIEEGQGRTRLVCSLIGLAGLATIGQFRALPDLVLLIAIAYPLFAIAYTGHVRAHPSPTRVRRGSAMLIDNVMLSCIAYFGDAFAAYVAFFFLTTVGWGLRFGRHYLFMTSGLQIAGMAYNMAYSDYWRHNQMFGAVVIMAMIANTINVAILLRRIAWGNHRLEEKTEEIARLAWQDPLTKLPNRLYFHERLSQTIASAERTQRRIALILFDIDGFKSVNDTLGHEAGDRLLQEISHCVGARIRQADTFARLGGDEFVVIMDSLRDEADARLVAETILRSIAEIDLFAPHGLRIGASIGVACGVGRRDIPDLLKQADRAMYEAKRAGKGCYRFAEETLRPG
;
A
#
# COMPACT_ATOMS: atom_id res chain seq x y z
N MET A 1 -23.15 10.67 48.81
CA MET A 1 -21.73 11.02 48.91
C MET A 1 -21.01 10.18 47.85
N GLU A 2 -20.39 10.90 46.95
CA GLU A 2 -19.42 10.49 45.91
C GLU A 2 -19.89 9.51 44.84
N SER A 3 -20.39 9.91 43.71
CA SER A 3 -19.82 10.57 42.53
C SER A 3 -18.55 9.91 42.01
N THR A 4 -18.67 9.10 40.97
CA THR A 4 -17.55 8.77 40.08
C THR A 4 -17.96 8.97 38.63
N HIS A 5 -17.37 10.00 38.05
CA HIS A 5 -17.19 10.16 36.61
C HIS A 5 -16.34 9.02 36.07
N SER A 6 -16.79 8.35 35.05
CA SER A 6 -15.89 7.63 34.15
C SER A 6 -16.09 8.16 32.74
N ALA A 7 -15.06 8.82 32.27
CA ALA A 7 -14.96 9.46 30.99
C ALA A 7 -14.83 8.43 29.87
N SER A 8 -15.50 8.69 28.79
CA SER A 8 -15.40 8.07 27.49
C SER A 8 -13.99 8.22 26.90
N ALA A 9 -13.25 7.12 26.83
CA ALA A 9 -12.04 6.97 26.04
C ALA A 9 -12.19 5.72 25.17
N GLY A 10 -12.78 5.85 24.02
CA GLY A 10 -13.01 4.70 23.14
C GLY A 10 -13.45 5.08 21.75
N SER A 11 -12.55 5.64 20.92
CA SER A 11 -12.79 5.64 19.46
C SER A 11 -11.56 6.02 18.61
N THR A 12 -10.33 5.73 19.05
CA THR A 12 -9.13 6.07 18.25
C THR A 12 -8.21 4.89 17.93
N SER A 13 -8.63 3.64 18.18
CA SER A 13 -7.77 2.46 17.97
C SER A 13 -8.15 1.57 16.77
N ALA A 14 -9.08 1.96 15.93
CA ALA A 14 -9.61 1.08 14.86
C ALA A 14 -8.98 1.27 13.47
N THR A 15 -7.97 2.13 13.31
CA THR A 15 -7.32 2.39 12.01
C THR A 15 -5.87 1.90 11.88
N LEU A 16 -5.36 1.18 12.88
CA LEU A 16 -3.97 0.68 12.88
C LEU A 16 -3.80 -0.80 12.46
N GLY A 17 -4.80 -1.43 11.91
CA GLY A 17 -4.83 -2.86 11.64
C GLY A 17 -4.78 -3.27 10.19
N ARG A 18 -3.86 -2.78 9.35
CA ARG A 18 -3.53 -3.39 8.05
C ARG A 18 -2.14 -2.98 7.58
N VAL A 19 -1.14 -3.34 8.33
CA VAL A 19 0.21 -3.43 7.78
C VAL A 19 0.30 -4.81 7.14
N SER A 20 0.42 -4.88 5.79
CA SER A 20 0.56 -6.14 5.08
C SER A 20 1.80 -6.90 5.56
N LEU A 21 1.78 -8.23 5.47
CA LEU A 21 2.91 -9.06 5.87
C LEU A 21 4.22 -8.65 5.14
N LEU A 22 4.10 -8.12 3.93
CA LEU A 22 5.20 -7.55 3.13
C LEU A 22 5.87 -6.35 3.81
N GLU A 23 5.12 -5.50 4.52
CA GLU A 23 5.69 -4.39 5.29
C GLU A 23 6.46 -4.84 6.54
N ARG A 24 6.18 -6.05 7.05
CA ARG A 24 6.93 -6.64 8.18
C ARG A 24 8.22 -7.35 7.73
N VAL A 25 8.25 -7.89 6.53
CA VAL A 25 9.39 -8.66 5.99
C VAL A 25 10.40 -7.78 5.25
N LEU A 26 9.94 -6.69 4.66
CA LEU A 26 10.78 -5.71 3.97
C LEU A 26 10.52 -4.33 4.60
N PRO A 27 11.40 -3.83 5.48
CA PRO A 27 11.28 -2.47 6.03
C PRO A 27 11.70 -1.42 4.98
N LEU A 28 11.20 -1.54 3.77
CA LEU A 28 11.22 -0.52 2.75
C LEU A 28 9.98 0.35 2.95
N ARG A 29 9.99 1.22 3.97
CA ARG A 29 9.11 2.38 3.94
C ARG A 29 9.61 3.27 2.81
N PRO A 30 8.91 3.33 1.67
CA PRO A 30 9.21 4.34 0.69
C PRO A 30 8.92 5.68 1.36
N TRP A 31 9.83 6.62 1.24
CA TRP A 31 9.70 8.02 1.65
C TRP A 31 8.46 8.71 1.01
N LEU A 32 7.67 8.00 0.21
CA LEU A 32 6.54 8.46 -0.59
C LEU A 32 5.22 7.73 -0.30
N SER A 33 5.20 6.69 0.54
CA SER A 33 3.97 6.02 0.91
C SER A 33 3.37 6.66 2.15
N ALA A 34 2.30 7.40 1.95
CA ALA A 34 1.37 7.90 2.96
C ALA A 34 1.91 9.00 3.90
N GLU A 35 2.65 10.00 3.41
CA GLU A 35 2.33 11.32 3.91
C GLU A 35 0.88 11.57 3.51
N SER A 36 -0.01 11.64 4.50
CA SER A 36 -1.39 12.07 4.27
C SER A 36 -1.32 13.35 3.43
N SER A 37 -2.29 13.60 2.57
CA SER A 37 -2.35 14.83 1.77
C SER A 37 -2.19 16.11 2.62
N ILE A 38 -2.41 16.01 3.92
CA ILE A 38 -2.18 17.00 4.98
C ILE A 38 -0.69 17.20 5.20
N GLY A 39 0.11 16.15 5.35
CA GLY A 39 1.56 16.24 5.56
C GLY A 39 2.28 16.93 4.40
N ILE A 40 1.80 16.71 3.17
CA ILE A 40 2.31 17.37 1.96
C ILE A 40 2.02 18.89 2.01
N GLU A 41 0.79 19.30 2.36
CA GLU A 41 0.41 20.71 2.44
C GLU A 41 1.07 21.43 3.64
N GLU A 42 1.21 20.76 4.79
CA GLU A 42 2.01 21.29 5.91
C GLU A 42 3.47 21.47 5.54
N GLY A 43 4.07 20.50 4.84
CA GLY A 43 5.42 20.58 4.32
C GLY A 43 5.60 21.79 3.40
N GLN A 44 4.62 22.13 2.58
CA GLN A 44 4.63 23.35 1.76
C GLN A 44 4.60 24.63 2.61
N GLY A 45 3.78 24.65 3.65
CA GLY A 45 3.73 25.78 4.60
C GLY A 45 5.07 26.02 5.31
N ARG A 46 5.72 24.95 5.77
CA ARG A 46 7.07 25.02 6.37
C ARG A 46 8.11 25.51 5.37
N THR A 47 8.08 25.04 4.12
CA THR A 47 8.99 25.49 3.08
C THR A 47 8.82 26.99 2.79
N ARG A 48 7.57 27.51 2.74
CA ARG A 48 7.30 28.95 2.60
C ARG A 48 7.92 29.75 3.73
N LEU A 49 7.77 29.28 4.97
CA LEU A 49 8.33 29.96 6.14
C LEU A 49 9.86 30.01 6.07
N VAL A 50 10.52 28.90 5.74
CA VAL A 50 11.97 28.82 5.58
C VAL A 50 12.44 29.76 4.46
N CYS A 51 11.80 29.72 3.29
CA CYS A 51 12.13 30.61 2.18
C CYS A 51 11.92 32.08 2.52
N SER A 52 10.87 32.41 3.29
CA SER A 52 10.63 33.77 3.78
C SER A 52 11.76 34.26 4.69
N LEU A 53 12.22 33.40 5.62
CA LEU A 53 13.29 33.74 6.55
C LEU A 53 14.63 33.91 5.82
N ILE A 54 14.92 33.05 4.83
CA ILE A 54 16.10 33.20 3.97
C ILE A 54 16.03 34.51 3.19
N GLY A 55 14.86 34.83 2.61
CA GLY A 55 14.64 36.09 1.90
C GLY A 55 14.86 37.33 2.80
N LEU A 56 14.29 37.32 4.02
CA LEU A 56 14.50 38.38 5.01
C LEU A 56 15.98 38.52 5.41
N ALA A 57 16.67 37.41 5.65
CA ALA A 57 18.09 37.41 5.96
C ALA A 57 18.91 38.03 4.81
N GLY A 58 18.56 37.68 3.55
CA GLY A 58 19.16 38.27 2.36
C GLY A 58 18.97 39.79 2.28
N LEU A 59 17.75 40.29 2.59
CA LEU A 59 17.51 41.73 2.65
C LEU A 59 18.31 42.43 3.76
N ALA A 60 18.49 41.76 4.90
CA ALA A 60 19.29 42.30 6.02
C ALA A 60 20.76 42.44 5.67
N THR A 61 21.33 41.47 4.93
CA THR A 61 22.75 41.47 4.54
C THR A 61 23.10 42.55 3.49
N ILE A 62 22.10 42.92 2.66
CA ILE A 62 22.28 43.97 1.62
C ILE A 62 22.31 45.39 2.23
N GLY A 63 21.98 45.52 3.54
CA GLY A 63 22.05 46.79 4.27
C GLY A 63 21.01 47.84 3.85
N GLN A 64 20.03 47.47 3.02
CA GLN A 64 19.09 48.40 2.38
C GLN A 64 17.71 48.51 3.06
N PHE A 65 17.56 48.05 4.30
CA PHE A 65 16.24 48.12 4.98
C PHE A 65 15.61 49.52 5.02
N ARG A 66 16.40 50.56 4.98
CA ARG A 66 15.93 51.98 5.01
C ARG A 66 15.48 52.51 3.64
N ALA A 67 15.84 51.81 2.56
CA ALA A 67 15.55 52.22 1.16
C ALA A 67 14.62 51.19 0.44
N LEU A 68 14.00 50.28 1.20
CA LEU A 68 13.07 49.30 0.60
C LEU A 68 11.81 50.01 0.11
N PRO A 69 11.33 49.71 -1.11
CA PRO A 69 9.98 50.09 -1.50
C PRO A 69 8.95 49.57 -0.52
N ASP A 70 7.95 50.40 -0.17
CA ASP A 70 6.91 50.04 0.80
C ASP A 70 6.24 48.72 0.48
N LEU A 71 6.03 48.43 -0.79
CA LEU A 71 5.44 47.14 -1.25
C LEU A 71 6.34 45.95 -0.90
N VAL A 72 7.67 46.06 -1.05
CA VAL A 72 8.60 44.98 -0.71
C VAL A 72 8.61 44.72 0.79
N LEU A 73 8.60 45.82 1.59
CA LEU A 73 8.52 45.72 3.04
C LEU A 73 7.21 45.05 3.48
N LEU A 74 6.09 45.46 2.88
CA LEU A 74 4.77 44.85 3.12
C LEU A 74 4.81 43.33 2.81
N ILE A 75 5.31 42.94 1.67
CA ILE A 75 5.45 41.52 1.27
C ILE A 75 6.34 40.76 2.25
N ALA A 76 7.49 41.33 2.62
CA ALA A 76 8.45 40.72 3.54
C ALA A 76 7.83 40.39 4.91
N ILE A 77 6.86 41.18 5.35
CA ILE A 77 6.12 40.96 6.61
C ILE A 77 4.91 40.04 6.39
N ALA A 78 4.11 40.30 5.35
CA ALA A 78 2.84 39.62 5.12
C ALA A 78 3.02 38.14 4.71
N TYR A 79 4.07 37.82 3.96
CA TYR A 79 4.26 36.46 3.43
C TYR A 79 4.62 35.41 4.50
N PRO A 80 5.52 35.66 5.48
CA PRO A 80 5.70 34.76 6.63
C PRO A 80 4.41 34.58 7.46
N LEU A 81 3.64 35.64 7.68
CA LEU A 81 2.36 35.58 8.39
C LEU A 81 1.35 34.70 7.62
N PHE A 82 1.29 34.88 6.30
CA PHE A 82 0.49 34.01 5.43
C PHE A 82 0.94 32.54 5.53
N ALA A 83 2.24 32.25 5.54
CA ALA A 83 2.75 30.89 5.68
C ALA A 83 2.33 30.22 6.99
N ILE A 84 2.36 30.97 8.11
CA ILE A 84 1.91 30.51 9.41
C ILE A 84 0.39 30.28 9.41
N ALA A 85 -0.39 31.25 8.95
CA ALA A 85 -1.85 31.17 8.89
C ALA A 85 -2.32 30.02 7.98
N TYR A 86 -1.67 29.85 6.83
CA TYR A 86 -1.94 28.73 5.91
C TYR A 86 -1.69 27.39 6.58
N THR A 87 -0.55 27.21 7.26
CA THR A 87 -0.22 25.98 7.97
C THR A 87 -1.23 25.67 9.09
N GLY A 88 -1.63 26.70 9.86
CA GLY A 88 -2.69 26.58 10.87
C GLY A 88 -4.04 26.18 10.27
N HIS A 89 -4.41 26.80 9.15
CA HIS A 89 -5.65 26.48 8.43
C HIS A 89 -5.65 25.03 7.89
N VAL A 90 -4.53 24.55 7.36
CA VAL A 90 -4.38 23.15 6.88
C VAL A 90 -4.60 22.18 8.03
N ARG A 91 -4.08 22.46 9.22
CA ARG A 91 -4.26 21.61 10.43
C ARG A 91 -5.70 21.61 10.92
N ALA A 92 -6.35 22.75 10.89
CA ALA A 92 -7.75 22.88 11.32
C ALA A 92 -8.73 22.23 10.32
N HIS A 93 -8.39 22.22 9.03
CA HIS A 93 -9.24 21.71 7.94
C HIS A 93 -8.45 20.68 7.11
N PRO A 94 -8.36 19.44 7.57
CA PRO A 94 -7.51 18.40 6.96
C PRO A 94 -7.92 17.96 5.56
N SER A 95 -9.16 18.25 5.12
CA SER A 95 -9.59 17.89 3.76
C SER A 95 -8.87 18.72 2.70
N PRO A 96 -8.16 18.10 1.74
CA PRO A 96 -7.47 18.83 0.69
C PRO A 96 -8.48 19.40 -0.31
N THR A 97 -8.38 20.72 -0.59
CA THR A 97 -9.23 21.36 -1.61
C THR A 97 -8.40 21.92 -2.76
N ARG A 98 -8.90 21.75 -3.98
CA ARG A 98 -8.25 22.33 -5.18
C ARG A 98 -8.15 23.86 -5.11
N VAL A 99 -9.18 24.49 -4.53
CA VAL A 99 -9.22 25.94 -4.35
C VAL A 99 -8.11 26.41 -3.43
N ARG A 100 -7.94 25.78 -2.25
CA ARG A 100 -6.89 26.12 -1.29
C ARG A 100 -5.49 25.99 -1.90
N ARG A 101 -5.23 24.91 -2.65
CA ARG A 101 -3.94 24.70 -3.33
C ARG A 101 -3.74 25.75 -4.44
N GLY A 102 -4.76 25.99 -5.26
CA GLY A 102 -4.69 26.97 -6.35
C GLY A 102 -4.47 28.38 -5.84
N SER A 103 -5.19 28.83 -4.82
CA SER A 103 -5.02 30.16 -4.22
C SER A 103 -3.62 30.34 -3.61
N ALA A 104 -3.14 29.34 -2.90
CA ALA A 104 -1.79 29.39 -2.32
C ALA A 104 -0.69 29.44 -3.38
N MET A 105 -0.83 28.69 -4.47
CA MET A 105 0.07 28.73 -5.61
C MET A 105 0.08 30.10 -6.27
N LEU A 106 -1.11 30.69 -6.48
CA LEU A 106 -1.23 32.04 -7.07
C LEU A 106 -0.53 33.08 -6.19
N ILE A 107 -0.77 33.05 -4.89
CA ILE A 107 -0.13 33.97 -3.93
C ILE A 107 1.39 33.85 -3.99
N ASP A 108 1.94 32.61 -3.95
CA ASP A 108 3.38 32.38 -4.05
C ASP A 108 3.98 33.05 -5.29
N ASN A 109 3.35 32.87 -6.46
CA ASN A 109 3.86 33.38 -7.72
C ASN A 109 3.68 34.89 -7.89
N VAL A 110 2.57 35.45 -7.44
CA VAL A 110 2.33 36.89 -7.48
C VAL A 110 3.32 37.61 -6.55
N MET A 111 3.51 37.11 -5.33
CA MET A 111 4.48 37.71 -4.39
C MET A 111 5.90 37.72 -4.94
N LEU A 112 6.35 36.60 -5.53
CA LEU A 112 7.68 36.53 -6.16
C LEU A 112 7.80 37.47 -7.35
N SER A 113 6.76 37.58 -8.18
CA SER A 113 6.75 38.49 -9.33
C SER A 113 6.80 39.95 -8.90
N CYS A 114 6.08 40.33 -7.86
CA CYS A 114 6.11 41.69 -7.29
C CYS A 114 7.49 42.05 -6.74
N ILE A 115 8.19 41.12 -6.06
CA ILE A 115 9.56 41.38 -5.59
C ILE A 115 10.52 41.54 -6.77
N ALA A 116 10.44 40.61 -7.75
CA ALA A 116 11.30 40.64 -8.94
C ALA A 116 11.07 41.89 -9.80
N TYR A 117 9.89 42.52 -9.74
CA TYR A 117 9.56 43.74 -10.49
C TYR A 117 10.55 44.86 -10.25
N PHE A 118 11.03 45.05 -9.02
CA PHE A 118 11.95 46.11 -8.66
C PHE A 118 13.36 45.93 -9.24
N GLY A 119 13.72 44.71 -9.64
CA GLY A 119 15.05 44.42 -10.25
C GLY A 119 16.21 44.73 -9.34
N ASP A 120 17.33 45.12 -9.90
CA ASP A 120 18.57 45.47 -9.19
C ASP A 120 18.95 44.48 -8.08
N ALA A 121 19.03 44.89 -6.82
CA ALA A 121 19.29 44.03 -5.67
C ALA A 121 18.26 42.89 -5.52
N PHE A 122 17.05 43.07 -6.03
CA PHE A 122 15.97 42.06 -5.99
C PHE A 122 15.99 41.07 -7.16
N ALA A 123 16.82 41.29 -8.17
CA ALA A 123 16.97 40.36 -9.30
C ALA A 123 17.37 38.95 -8.83
N ALA A 124 18.15 38.82 -7.75
CA ALA A 124 18.55 37.56 -7.16
C ALA A 124 17.35 36.70 -6.69
N TYR A 125 16.20 37.33 -6.37
CA TYR A 125 14.98 36.63 -5.95
C TYR A 125 14.36 35.78 -7.07
N VAL A 126 14.77 35.98 -8.32
CA VAL A 126 14.44 35.09 -9.43
C VAL A 126 14.80 33.63 -9.14
N ALA A 127 15.81 33.36 -8.31
CA ALA A 127 16.17 32.00 -7.90
C ALA A 127 15.00 31.28 -7.18
N PHE A 128 14.14 32.01 -6.48
CA PHE A 128 12.99 31.41 -5.81
C PHE A 128 11.91 30.91 -6.78
N PHE A 129 11.85 31.40 -8.02
CA PHE A 129 10.98 30.84 -9.04
C PHE A 129 11.31 29.38 -9.32
N PHE A 130 12.60 29.04 -9.39
CA PHE A 130 13.03 27.66 -9.62
C PHE A 130 12.65 26.76 -8.44
N LEU A 131 12.87 27.22 -7.21
CA LEU A 131 12.51 26.46 -6.00
C LEU A 131 10.99 26.22 -5.90
N THR A 132 10.18 27.23 -6.19
CA THR A 132 8.71 27.08 -6.15
C THR A 132 8.21 26.15 -7.25
N THR A 133 8.76 26.21 -8.47
CA THR A 133 8.44 25.30 -9.55
C THR A 133 8.71 23.85 -9.15
N VAL A 134 9.92 23.56 -8.63
CA VAL A 134 10.29 22.23 -8.14
C VAL A 134 9.36 21.81 -7.00
N GLY A 135 9.13 22.68 -6.03
CA GLY A 135 8.30 22.42 -4.86
C GLY A 135 6.85 22.05 -5.22
N TRP A 136 6.23 22.82 -6.11
CA TRP A 136 4.88 22.54 -6.57
C TRP A 136 4.80 21.28 -7.44
N GLY A 137 5.79 21.08 -8.32
CA GLY A 137 5.84 19.91 -9.20
C GLY A 137 6.01 18.60 -8.44
N LEU A 138 6.99 18.53 -7.51
CA LEU A 138 7.27 17.30 -6.74
C LEU A 138 6.16 16.94 -5.77
N ARG A 139 5.48 17.92 -5.15
CA ARG A 139 4.45 17.67 -4.13
C ARG A 139 3.06 17.43 -4.72
N PHE A 140 2.69 18.15 -5.78
CA PHE A 140 1.32 18.12 -6.30
C PHE A 140 1.22 17.62 -7.73
N GLY A 141 2.37 17.27 -8.35
CA GLY A 141 2.42 16.64 -9.65
C GLY A 141 2.44 17.61 -10.83
N ARG A 142 2.39 17.03 -12.02
CA ARG A 142 2.66 17.73 -13.29
C ARG A 142 1.73 18.93 -13.58
N HIS A 143 0.45 18.87 -13.16
CA HIS A 143 -0.48 19.98 -13.40
C HIS A 143 -0.02 21.24 -12.68
N TYR A 144 0.32 21.13 -11.40
CA TYR A 144 0.82 22.26 -10.62
C TYR A 144 2.18 22.75 -11.10
N LEU A 145 3.04 21.84 -11.59
CA LEU A 145 4.30 22.19 -12.24
C LEU A 145 4.08 23.16 -13.42
N PHE A 146 3.22 22.79 -14.37
CA PHE A 146 2.97 23.60 -15.56
C PHE A 146 2.21 24.89 -15.23
N MET A 147 1.25 24.85 -14.30
CA MET A 147 0.52 26.04 -13.86
C MET A 147 1.46 27.05 -13.18
N THR A 148 2.32 26.60 -12.26
CA THR A 148 3.32 27.47 -11.60
C THR A 148 4.27 28.07 -12.63
N SER A 149 4.81 27.26 -13.53
CA SER A 149 5.74 27.74 -14.58
C SER A 149 5.07 28.76 -15.51
N GLY A 150 3.83 28.51 -15.90
CA GLY A 150 3.08 29.46 -16.73
C GLY A 150 2.87 30.80 -16.04
N LEU A 151 2.50 30.81 -14.75
CA LEU A 151 2.34 32.03 -13.96
C LEU A 151 3.66 32.79 -13.81
N GLN A 152 4.76 32.07 -13.58
CA GLN A 152 6.09 32.68 -13.44
C GLN A 152 6.56 33.31 -14.74
N ILE A 153 6.42 32.63 -15.88
CA ILE A 153 6.78 33.15 -17.20
C ILE A 153 5.91 34.38 -17.52
N ALA A 154 4.60 34.33 -17.25
CA ALA A 154 3.71 35.48 -17.44
C ALA A 154 4.10 36.67 -16.55
N GLY A 155 4.42 36.42 -15.26
CA GLY A 155 4.90 37.44 -14.32
C GLY A 155 6.23 38.05 -14.77
N MET A 156 7.17 37.24 -15.26
CA MET A 156 8.45 37.73 -15.77
C MET A 156 8.29 38.56 -17.04
N ALA A 157 7.42 38.10 -17.97
CA ALA A 157 7.09 38.87 -19.18
C ALA A 157 6.45 40.22 -18.84
N TYR A 158 5.54 40.24 -17.84
CA TYR A 158 4.98 41.48 -17.31
C TYR A 158 6.09 42.40 -16.76
N ASN A 159 6.99 41.87 -15.95
CA ASN A 159 8.11 42.65 -15.39
C ASN A 159 9.00 43.23 -16.50
N MET A 160 9.31 42.45 -17.54
CA MET A 160 10.10 42.93 -18.71
C MET A 160 9.37 44.03 -19.49
N ALA A 161 8.05 44.06 -19.50
CA ALA A 161 7.27 45.09 -20.23
C ALA A 161 7.13 46.38 -19.42
N TYR A 162 6.99 46.32 -18.09
CA TYR A 162 6.55 47.42 -17.26
C TYR A 162 7.59 47.91 -16.22
N SER A 163 8.57 47.12 -15.84
CA SER A 163 9.63 47.52 -14.91
C SER A 163 10.75 48.21 -15.65
N ASP A 164 11.21 49.35 -15.13
CA ASP A 164 12.32 50.10 -15.72
C ASP A 164 13.62 49.28 -15.73
N TYR A 165 13.91 48.59 -14.66
CA TYR A 165 15.08 47.71 -14.61
C TYR A 165 15.06 46.64 -15.70
N TRP A 166 13.95 45.89 -15.83
CA TRP A 166 13.86 44.79 -16.79
C TRP A 166 13.77 45.29 -18.25
N ARG A 167 13.20 46.45 -18.47
CA ARG A 167 13.18 47.08 -19.80
C ARG A 167 14.60 47.43 -20.29
N HIS A 168 15.51 47.81 -19.38
CA HIS A 168 16.90 48.02 -19.71
C HIS A 168 17.73 46.74 -19.77
N ASN A 169 17.26 45.66 -19.15
CA ASN A 169 17.96 44.36 -19.03
C ASN A 169 17.21 43.23 -19.77
N GLN A 170 16.70 43.48 -20.99
CA GLN A 170 15.90 42.53 -21.76
C GLN A 170 16.61 41.19 -22.00
N MET A 171 17.89 41.20 -22.31
CA MET A 171 18.69 39.98 -22.52
C MET A 171 18.72 39.10 -21.25
N PHE A 172 18.93 39.72 -20.09
CA PHE A 172 18.90 38.99 -18.83
C PHE A 172 17.50 38.41 -18.54
N GLY A 173 16.44 39.15 -18.75
CA GLY A 173 15.08 38.68 -18.64
C GLY A 173 14.77 37.48 -19.55
N ALA A 174 15.25 37.55 -20.81
CA ALA A 174 15.07 36.43 -21.75
C ALA A 174 15.84 35.16 -21.29
N VAL A 175 17.05 35.30 -20.76
CA VAL A 175 17.83 34.19 -20.20
C VAL A 175 17.07 33.56 -19.00
N VAL A 176 16.50 34.39 -18.13
CA VAL A 176 15.71 33.92 -17.01
C VAL A 176 14.50 33.12 -17.48
N ILE A 177 13.73 33.58 -18.47
CA ILE A 177 12.60 32.84 -19.04
C ILE A 177 13.05 31.50 -19.65
N MET A 178 14.15 31.51 -20.42
CA MET A 178 14.71 30.26 -20.97
C MET A 178 15.10 29.28 -19.86
N ALA A 179 15.71 29.75 -18.78
CA ALA A 179 16.08 28.95 -17.64
C ALA A 179 14.83 28.38 -16.92
N MET A 180 13.76 29.16 -16.76
CA MET A 180 12.48 28.69 -16.22
C MET A 180 11.88 27.57 -17.08
N ILE A 181 11.89 27.71 -18.40
CA ILE A 181 11.40 26.67 -19.34
C ILE A 181 12.26 25.40 -19.19
N ALA A 182 13.58 25.55 -19.22
CA ALA A 182 14.50 24.42 -19.06
C ALA A 182 14.31 23.71 -17.73
N ASN A 183 14.16 24.45 -16.62
CA ASN A 183 13.86 23.90 -15.30
C ASN A 183 12.54 23.10 -15.30
N THR A 184 11.49 23.65 -15.91
CA THR A 184 10.20 22.98 -16.02
C THR A 184 10.30 21.66 -16.77
N ILE A 185 11.03 21.64 -17.89
CA ILE A 185 11.28 20.43 -18.67
C ILE A 185 12.06 19.40 -17.83
N ASN A 186 13.13 19.84 -17.15
CA ASN A 186 13.92 18.95 -16.30
C ASN A 186 13.10 18.33 -15.18
N VAL A 187 12.28 19.12 -14.48
CA VAL A 187 11.41 18.62 -13.41
C VAL A 187 10.34 17.69 -13.98
N ALA A 188 9.77 17.98 -15.15
CA ALA A 188 8.80 17.10 -15.80
C ALA A 188 9.42 15.75 -16.19
N ILE A 189 10.66 15.74 -16.69
CA ILE A 189 11.41 14.52 -17.00
C ILE A 189 11.69 13.74 -15.70
N LEU A 190 12.12 14.43 -14.63
CA LEU A 190 12.38 13.79 -13.34
C LEU A 190 11.12 13.12 -12.76
N LEU A 191 9.98 13.82 -12.79
CA LEU A 191 8.69 13.27 -12.34
C LEU A 191 8.29 12.02 -13.13
N ARG A 192 8.52 12.03 -14.46
CA ARG A 192 8.28 10.84 -15.30
C ARG A 192 9.17 9.66 -14.91
N ARG A 193 10.47 9.94 -14.68
CA ARG A 193 11.43 8.89 -14.27
C ARG A 193 11.08 8.28 -12.92
N ILE A 194 10.70 9.12 -11.94
CA ILE A 194 10.26 8.66 -10.61
C ILE A 194 9.00 7.78 -10.75
N ALA A 195 7.99 8.23 -11.49
CA ALA A 195 6.76 7.46 -11.69
C ALA A 195 7.03 6.10 -12.37
N TRP A 196 7.89 6.08 -13.39
CA TRP A 196 8.26 4.85 -14.08
C TRP A 196 9.08 3.89 -13.20
N GLY A 197 10.02 4.45 -12.40
CA GLY A 197 10.81 3.68 -11.45
C GLY A 197 9.95 3.02 -10.37
N ASN A 198 8.98 3.75 -9.82
CA ASN A 198 8.04 3.21 -8.83
C ASN A 198 7.19 2.08 -9.42
N HIS A 199 6.62 2.26 -10.61
CA HIS A 199 5.82 1.22 -11.27
C HIS A 199 6.64 -0.07 -11.50
N ARG A 200 7.87 0.08 -11.99
CA ARG A 200 8.76 -1.07 -12.20
C ARG A 200 9.17 -1.78 -10.90
N LEU A 201 9.28 -1.02 -9.80
CA LEU A 201 9.55 -1.59 -8.48
C LEU A 201 8.34 -2.37 -7.95
N GLU A 202 7.14 -1.84 -8.13
CA GLU A 202 5.88 -2.53 -7.80
C GLU A 202 5.74 -3.85 -8.57
N GLU A 203 5.94 -3.84 -9.89
CA GLU A 203 5.92 -5.07 -10.72
C GLU A 203 6.91 -6.13 -10.23
N LYS A 204 8.15 -5.73 -9.93
CA LYS A 204 9.15 -6.66 -9.40
C LYS A 204 8.80 -7.19 -8.02
N THR A 205 8.21 -6.38 -7.17
CA THR A 205 7.77 -6.79 -5.84
C THR A 205 6.63 -7.80 -5.93
N GLU A 206 5.68 -7.60 -6.83
CA GLU A 206 4.60 -8.55 -7.11
C GLU A 206 5.13 -9.87 -7.70
N GLU A 207 6.11 -9.81 -8.60
CA GLU A 207 6.76 -11.00 -9.16
C GLU A 207 7.46 -11.82 -8.08
N ILE A 208 8.25 -11.18 -7.21
CA ILE A 208 8.90 -11.84 -6.08
C ILE A 208 7.86 -12.42 -5.11
N ALA A 209 6.81 -11.70 -4.80
CA ALA A 209 5.71 -12.18 -3.96
C ALA A 209 5.05 -13.42 -4.58
N ARG A 210 4.76 -13.39 -5.88
CA ARG A 210 4.18 -14.55 -6.60
C ARG A 210 5.09 -15.78 -6.55
N LEU A 211 6.40 -15.61 -6.72
CA LEU A 211 7.37 -16.71 -6.60
C LEU A 211 7.45 -17.25 -5.16
N ALA A 212 7.27 -16.36 -4.15
CA ALA A 212 7.24 -16.73 -2.75
C ALA A 212 5.91 -17.38 -2.30
N TRP A 213 4.84 -17.34 -3.11
CA TRP A 213 3.51 -17.82 -2.74
C TRP A 213 3.19 -19.23 -3.22
N GLN A 214 4.06 -19.84 -4.00
CA GLN A 214 3.87 -21.20 -4.51
C GLN A 214 4.81 -22.19 -3.83
N ASP A 215 4.34 -23.41 -3.65
CA ASP A 215 5.18 -24.56 -3.30
C ASP A 215 6.02 -24.98 -4.52
N PRO A 216 7.36 -25.08 -4.38
CA PRO A 216 8.22 -25.34 -5.53
C PRO A 216 8.00 -26.71 -6.16
N LEU A 217 7.54 -27.73 -5.39
CA LEU A 217 7.31 -29.09 -5.86
C LEU A 217 5.97 -29.23 -6.57
N THR A 218 4.89 -28.80 -5.91
CA THR A 218 3.51 -29.04 -6.38
C THR A 218 2.94 -27.88 -7.18
N LYS A 219 3.58 -26.71 -7.19
CA LYS A 219 3.11 -25.45 -7.77
C LYS A 219 1.79 -24.94 -7.21
N LEU A 220 1.25 -25.60 -6.20
CA LEU A 220 0.10 -25.10 -5.44
C LEU A 220 0.49 -23.85 -4.61
N PRO A 221 -0.48 -23.04 -4.21
CA PRO A 221 -0.30 -22.07 -3.12
C PRO A 221 0.37 -22.71 -1.91
N ASN A 222 1.36 -22.01 -1.34
CA ASN A 222 2.06 -22.50 -0.16
C ASN A 222 1.43 -22.00 1.15
N ARG A 223 2.03 -22.36 2.29
CA ARG A 223 1.57 -21.95 3.64
C ARG A 223 1.41 -20.43 3.79
N LEU A 224 2.30 -19.63 3.19
CA LEU A 224 2.25 -18.17 3.28
C LEU A 224 1.01 -17.60 2.56
N TYR A 225 0.78 -18.05 1.31
CA TYR A 225 -0.42 -17.68 0.55
C TYR A 225 -1.71 -18.13 1.24
N PHE A 226 -1.70 -19.36 1.78
CA PHE A 226 -2.85 -19.90 2.52
C PHE A 226 -3.27 -18.98 3.67
N HIS A 227 -2.34 -18.55 4.52
CA HIS A 227 -2.66 -17.68 5.66
C HIS A 227 -3.21 -16.32 5.21
N GLU A 228 -2.63 -15.73 4.17
CA GLU A 228 -3.10 -14.46 3.61
C GLU A 228 -4.53 -14.63 3.04
N ARG A 229 -4.74 -15.68 2.25
CA ARG A 229 -6.04 -15.96 1.62
C ARG A 229 -7.13 -16.28 2.65
N LEU A 230 -6.79 -17.06 3.66
CA LEU A 230 -7.72 -17.39 4.76
C LEU A 230 -8.15 -16.11 5.50
N SER A 231 -7.20 -15.22 5.80
CA SER A 231 -7.50 -13.93 6.44
C SER A 231 -8.46 -13.07 5.61
N GLN A 232 -8.23 -12.99 4.30
CA GLN A 232 -9.09 -12.27 3.37
C GLN A 232 -10.49 -12.89 3.27
N THR A 233 -10.56 -14.22 3.20
CA THR A 233 -11.82 -14.96 3.11
C THR A 233 -12.66 -14.76 4.38
N ILE A 234 -12.07 -14.85 5.57
CA ILE A 234 -12.74 -14.59 6.84
C ILE A 234 -13.27 -13.15 6.89
N ALA A 235 -12.44 -12.15 6.58
CA ALA A 235 -12.85 -10.75 6.60
C ALA A 235 -13.98 -10.45 5.59
N SER A 236 -13.97 -11.12 4.43
CA SER A 236 -15.05 -11.04 3.44
C SER A 236 -16.33 -11.71 3.94
N ALA A 237 -16.23 -12.92 4.51
CA ALA A 237 -17.35 -13.69 5.05
C ALA A 237 -18.03 -12.96 6.21
N GLU A 238 -17.27 -12.30 7.10
CA GLU A 238 -17.81 -11.43 8.15
C GLU A 238 -18.71 -10.32 7.61
N ARG A 239 -18.21 -9.61 6.59
CA ARG A 239 -18.94 -8.49 6.00
C ARG A 239 -20.21 -8.92 5.26
N THR A 240 -20.17 -10.09 4.62
CA THR A 240 -21.24 -10.59 3.78
C THR A 240 -22.10 -11.66 4.47
N GLN A 241 -21.79 -12.03 5.71
CA GLN A 241 -22.44 -13.09 6.51
C GLN A 241 -22.48 -14.44 5.78
N ARG A 242 -21.46 -14.71 4.93
CA ARG A 242 -21.33 -16.00 4.24
C ARG A 242 -20.70 -17.05 5.13
N ARG A 243 -21.08 -18.31 4.89
CA ARG A 243 -20.42 -19.46 5.49
C ARG A 243 -19.17 -19.82 4.69
N ILE A 244 -18.10 -20.17 5.40
CA ILE A 244 -16.85 -20.68 4.83
C ILE A 244 -16.53 -22.04 5.45
N ALA A 245 -15.75 -22.87 4.75
CA ALA A 245 -15.14 -24.05 5.34
C ALA A 245 -13.64 -24.10 5.10
N LEU A 246 -12.97 -24.74 6.05
CA LEU A 246 -11.59 -25.13 5.97
C LEU A 246 -11.50 -26.66 6.00
N ILE A 247 -10.90 -27.25 4.97
CA ILE A 247 -10.70 -28.69 4.85
C ILE A 247 -9.20 -28.93 4.91
N LEU A 248 -8.70 -29.46 6.02
CA LEU A 248 -7.30 -29.80 6.24
C LEU A 248 -7.14 -31.31 6.07
N PHE A 249 -6.14 -31.77 5.34
CA PHE A 249 -5.89 -33.19 5.19
C PHE A 249 -4.41 -33.54 5.08
N ASP A 250 -4.11 -34.74 5.52
CA ASP A 250 -2.78 -35.33 5.57
C ASP A 250 -2.80 -36.70 4.84
N ILE A 251 -1.74 -37.01 4.13
CA ILE A 251 -1.69 -38.19 3.26
C ILE A 251 -1.30 -39.43 4.08
N ASP A 252 -2.25 -40.33 4.19
CA ASP A 252 -2.03 -41.63 4.85
C ASP A 252 -1.13 -42.51 3.98
N GLY A 253 -0.08 -43.07 4.58
CA GLY A 253 0.88 -43.93 3.90
C GLY A 253 2.06 -43.22 3.21
N PHE A 254 2.10 -41.87 3.23
CA PHE A 254 3.18 -41.09 2.60
C PHE A 254 4.57 -41.51 3.08
N LYS A 255 4.74 -41.66 4.40
CA LYS A 255 6.01 -42.13 4.96
C LYS A 255 6.41 -43.51 4.45
N SER A 256 5.47 -44.43 4.31
CA SER A 256 5.73 -45.79 3.81
C SER A 256 6.20 -45.75 2.34
N VAL A 257 5.67 -44.84 1.52
CA VAL A 257 6.15 -44.61 0.14
C VAL A 257 7.61 -44.14 0.16
N ASN A 258 7.93 -43.13 0.96
CA ASN A 258 9.31 -42.64 1.09
C ASN A 258 10.28 -43.71 1.60
N ASP A 259 9.89 -44.44 2.62
CA ASP A 259 10.75 -45.44 3.24
C ASP A 259 10.99 -46.66 2.34
N THR A 260 10.01 -47.00 1.42
CA THR A 260 10.10 -48.20 0.55
C THR A 260 10.67 -47.83 -0.83
N LEU A 261 10.30 -46.67 -1.40
CA LEU A 261 10.60 -46.33 -2.79
C LEU A 261 11.47 -45.07 -2.94
N GLY A 262 11.85 -44.46 -1.82
CA GLY A 262 12.68 -43.26 -1.78
C GLY A 262 11.90 -41.96 -1.95
N HIS A 263 12.54 -40.83 -1.64
CA HIS A 263 11.93 -39.48 -1.64
C HIS A 263 11.40 -39.03 -3.01
N GLU A 264 12.04 -39.48 -4.10
CA GLU A 264 11.54 -39.17 -5.45
C GLU A 264 10.13 -39.73 -5.70
N ALA A 265 9.83 -40.91 -5.15
CA ALA A 265 8.50 -41.51 -5.24
C ALA A 265 7.48 -40.72 -4.41
N GLY A 266 7.86 -40.26 -3.23
CA GLY A 266 7.06 -39.36 -2.41
C GLY A 266 6.77 -38.03 -3.10
N ASP A 267 7.77 -37.43 -3.75
CA ASP A 267 7.60 -36.18 -4.51
C ASP A 267 6.61 -36.36 -5.68
N ARG A 268 6.70 -37.47 -6.41
CA ARG A 268 5.73 -37.83 -7.46
C ARG A 268 4.33 -38.01 -6.90
N LEU A 269 4.17 -38.66 -5.74
CA LEU A 269 2.89 -38.82 -5.08
C LEU A 269 2.26 -37.44 -4.76
N LEU A 270 3.04 -36.52 -4.19
CA LEU A 270 2.56 -35.16 -3.88
C LEU A 270 2.15 -34.38 -5.11
N GLN A 271 2.88 -34.52 -6.22
CA GLN A 271 2.54 -33.91 -7.50
C GLN A 271 1.24 -34.50 -8.07
N GLU A 272 1.08 -35.82 -8.02
CA GLU A 272 -0.11 -36.51 -8.51
C GLU A 272 -1.37 -36.11 -7.71
N ILE A 273 -1.27 -36.07 -6.37
CA ILE A 273 -2.34 -35.57 -5.49
C ILE A 273 -2.73 -34.13 -5.86
N SER A 274 -1.70 -33.30 -6.06
CA SER A 274 -1.93 -31.88 -6.41
C SER A 274 -2.67 -31.74 -7.74
N HIS A 275 -2.37 -32.60 -8.70
CA HIS A 275 -3.04 -32.63 -9.99
C HIS A 275 -4.47 -33.17 -9.88
N CYS A 276 -4.64 -34.37 -9.32
CA CYS A 276 -5.93 -35.05 -9.24
C CYS A 276 -6.96 -34.30 -8.39
N VAL A 277 -6.54 -33.79 -7.22
CA VAL A 277 -7.41 -33.01 -6.35
C VAL A 277 -7.65 -31.63 -6.94
N GLY A 278 -6.61 -30.96 -7.42
CA GLY A 278 -6.70 -29.62 -7.99
C GLY A 278 -7.66 -29.51 -9.17
N ALA A 279 -7.70 -30.55 -10.03
CA ALA A 279 -8.65 -30.64 -11.15
C ALA A 279 -10.12 -30.71 -10.73
N ARG A 280 -10.40 -31.08 -9.46
CA ARG A 280 -11.76 -31.27 -8.91
C ARG A 280 -12.19 -30.19 -7.94
N ILE A 281 -11.28 -29.29 -7.54
CA ILE A 281 -11.58 -28.12 -6.70
C ILE A 281 -12.06 -26.97 -7.61
N ARG A 282 -13.07 -26.23 -7.14
CA ARG A 282 -13.62 -25.09 -7.90
C ARG A 282 -12.61 -23.95 -7.95
N GLN A 283 -12.61 -23.17 -9.02
CA GLN A 283 -11.73 -22.02 -9.19
C GLN A 283 -11.92 -20.92 -8.10
N ALA A 284 -13.10 -20.84 -7.50
CA ALA A 284 -13.39 -19.91 -6.40
C ALA A 284 -12.76 -20.34 -5.07
N ASP A 285 -12.51 -21.65 -4.90
CA ASP A 285 -11.90 -22.22 -3.72
C ASP A 285 -10.37 -22.18 -3.82
N THR A 286 -9.70 -22.20 -2.67
CA THR A 286 -8.23 -22.17 -2.66
C THR A 286 -7.70 -23.51 -2.18
N PHE A 287 -6.94 -24.20 -3.02
CA PHE A 287 -6.21 -25.42 -2.68
C PHE A 287 -4.74 -25.10 -2.47
N ALA A 288 -4.17 -25.46 -1.32
CA ALA A 288 -2.80 -25.14 -0.93
C ALA A 288 -2.08 -26.32 -0.27
N ARG A 289 -0.73 -26.33 -0.33
CA ARG A 289 0.11 -27.25 0.42
C ARG A 289 0.77 -26.51 1.58
N LEU A 290 0.61 -27.04 2.80
CA LEU A 290 1.17 -26.42 4.00
C LEU A 290 2.62 -26.85 4.27
N GLY A 291 3.03 -28.02 3.79
CA GLY A 291 4.36 -28.60 3.91
C GLY A 291 4.29 -30.10 4.19
N GLY A 292 5.37 -30.83 3.89
CA GLY A 292 5.33 -32.28 4.01
C GLY A 292 4.21 -32.92 3.18
N ASP A 293 3.35 -33.66 3.85
CA ASP A 293 2.16 -34.34 3.32
C ASP A 293 0.84 -33.65 3.70
N GLU A 294 0.89 -32.40 4.20
CA GLU A 294 -0.27 -31.63 4.61
C GLU A 294 -0.79 -30.71 3.49
N PHE A 295 -2.07 -30.80 3.22
CA PHE A 295 -2.79 -29.97 2.26
C PHE A 295 -4.03 -29.33 2.89
N VAL A 296 -4.52 -28.24 2.28
CA VAL A 296 -5.68 -27.52 2.77
C VAL A 296 -6.51 -26.95 1.63
N VAL A 297 -7.84 -26.98 1.81
CA VAL A 297 -8.79 -26.29 0.92
C VAL A 297 -9.56 -25.25 1.72
N ILE A 298 -9.61 -24.01 1.22
CA ILE A 298 -10.49 -22.94 1.71
C ILE A 298 -11.68 -22.86 0.77
N MET A 299 -12.87 -23.09 1.27
CA MET A 299 -14.12 -22.88 0.55
C MET A 299 -14.66 -21.48 0.89
N ASP A 300 -14.67 -20.58 -0.09
CA ASP A 300 -15.02 -19.16 0.11
C ASP A 300 -16.53 -18.94 0.33
N SER A 301 -17.36 -19.90 -0.07
CA SER A 301 -18.82 -19.81 0.11
C SER A 301 -19.45 -21.20 0.16
N LEU A 302 -20.24 -21.44 1.22
CA LEU A 302 -21.03 -22.65 1.39
C LEU A 302 -22.51 -22.30 1.46
N ARG A 303 -23.35 -23.12 0.87
CA ARG A 303 -24.81 -23.11 1.10
C ARG A 303 -25.14 -23.79 2.44
N ASP A 304 -24.53 -24.97 2.64
CA ASP A 304 -24.66 -25.78 3.85
C ASP A 304 -23.41 -26.66 4.05
N GLU A 305 -23.36 -27.45 5.09
CA GLU A 305 -22.29 -28.39 5.38
C GLU A 305 -22.17 -29.53 4.35
N ALA A 306 -23.24 -29.83 3.61
CA ALA A 306 -23.20 -30.85 2.57
C ALA A 306 -22.26 -30.46 1.43
N ASP A 307 -22.09 -29.16 1.14
CA ASP A 307 -21.12 -28.70 0.17
C ASP A 307 -19.68 -29.06 0.60
N ALA A 308 -19.34 -28.88 1.88
CA ALA A 308 -18.00 -29.23 2.41
C ALA A 308 -17.80 -30.75 2.48
N ARG A 309 -18.85 -31.50 2.82
CA ARG A 309 -18.85 -32.96 2.81
C ARG A 309 -18.55 -33.50 1.42
N LEU A 310 -19.23 -32.97 0.40
CA LEU A 310 -19.02 -33.38 -1.00
C LEU A 310 -17.56 -33.15 -1.44
N VAL A 311 -16.96 -32.05 -1.04
CA VAL A 311 -15.54 -31.77 -1.35
C VAL A 311 -14.61 -32.74 -0.61
N ALA A 312 -14.86 -33.01 0.68
CA ALA A 312 -14.07 -33.99 1.44
C ALA A 312 -14.15 -35.40 0.83
N GLU A 313 -15.35 -35.85 0.44
CA GLU A 313 -15.55 -37.13 -0.25
C GLU A 313 -14.88 -37.17 -1.61
N THR A 314 -14.91 -36.05 -2.35
CA THR A 314 -14.23 -35.92 -3.62
C THR A 314 -12.70 -36.03 -3.47
N ILE A 315 -12.13 -35.41 -2.44
CA ILE A 315 -10.68 -35.53 -2.12
C ILE A 315 -10.34 -36.97 -1.80
N LEU A 316 -11.09 -37.64 -0.90
CA LEU A 316 -10.85 -39.05 -0.57
C LEU A 316 -10.87 -39.96 -1.80
N ARG A 317 -11.87 -39.79 -2.65
CA ARG A 317 -12.02 -40.57 -3.88
C ARG A 317 -10.85 -40.30 -4.85
N SER A 318 -10.49 -39.02 -5.02
CA SER A 318 -9.38 -38.64 -5.92
C SER A 318 -8.05 -39.28 -5.50
N ILE A 319 -7.80 -39.34 -4.20
CA ILE A 319 -6.57 -39.93 -3.65
C ILE A 319 -6.61 -41.45 -3.71
N ALA A 320 -7.77 -42.08 -3.46
CA ALA A 320 -7.95 -43.52 -3.54
C ALA A 320 -7.82 -44.06 -5.00
N GLU A 321 -8.09 -43.22 -6.01
CA GLU A 321 -7.92 -43.55 -7.46
C GLU A 321 -6.45 -43.54 -7.89
N ILE A 322 -5.50 -43.13 -7.04
CA ILE A 322 -4.07 -43.13 -7.41
C ILE A 322 -3.50 -44.54 -7.29
N ASP A 323 -3.43 -45.25 -8.40
CA ASP A 323 -2.93 -46.63 -8.47
C ASP A 323 -1.41 -46.75 -8.63
N LEU A 324 -0.68 -45.66 -8.70
CA LEU A 324 0.74 -45.58 -9.00
C LEU A 324 1.61 -46.47 -8.09
N PHE A 325 1.17 -46.72 -6.86
CA PHE A 325 1.90 -47.46 -5.82
C PHE A 325 1.27 -48.81 -5.46
N ALA A 326 0.13 -49.16 -6.07
CA ALA A 326 -0.55 -50.43 -5.85
C ALA A 326 0.32 -51.66 -6.21
N PRO A 327 1.16 -51.67 -7.28
CA PRO A 327 2.05 -52.80 -7.61
C PRO A 327 3.06 -53.10 -6.50
N HIS A 328 3.35 -52.13 -5.61
CA HIS A 328 4.29 -52.29 -4.49
C HIS A 328 3.57 -52.65 -3.19
N GLY A 329 2.28 -52.95 -3.23
CA GLY A 329 1.46 -53.25 -2.03
C GLY A 329 1.18 -52.06 -1.13
N LEU A 330 1.48 -50.82 -1.57
CA LEU A 330 1.28 -49.60 -0.82
C LEU A 330 -0.10 -49.03 -1.09
N ARG A 331 -0.86 -48.76 -0.02
CA ARG A 331 -2.16 -48.11 -0.11
C ARG A 331 -2.05 -46.66 0.35
N ILE A 332 -2.54 -45.77 -0.47
CA ILE A 332 -2.56 -44.34 -0.21
C ILE A 332 -3.98 -43.92 0.14
N GLY A 333 -4.11 -43.07 1.14
CA GLY A 333 -5.38 -42.50 1.58
C GLY A 333 -5.19 -41.07 2.10
N ALA A 334 -6.22 -40.52 2.71
CA ALA A 334 -6.12 -39.26 3.39
C ALA A 334 -6.97 -39.27 4.68
N SER A 335 -6.46 -38.61 5.70
CA SER A 335 -7.20 -38.27 6.90
C SER A 335 -7.59 -36.79 6.84
N ILE A 336 -8.90 -36.51 6.86
CA ILE A 336 -9.44 -35.18 6.56
C ILE A 336 -10.17 -34.63 7.78
N GLY A 337 -9.87 -33.37 8.14
CA GLY A 337 -10.61 -32.58 9.10
C GLY A 337 -11.32 -31.42 8.43
N VAL A 338 -12.61 -31.25 8.73
CA VAL A 338 -13.45 -30.18 8.18
C VAL A 338 -13.91 -29.27 9.31
N ALA A 339 -13.68 -27.98 9.18
CA ALA A 339 -14.22 -26.95 10.07
C ALA A 339 -15.04 -25.94 9.27
N CYS A 340 -16.27 -25.71 9.70
CA CYS A 340 -17.17 -24.73 9.11
C CYS A 340 -17.34 -23.54 10.06
N GLY A 341 -17.52 -22.34 9.52
CA GLY A 341 -17.71 -21.13 10.32
C GLY A 341 -18.45 -20.04 9.58
N VAL A 342 -19.11 -19.17 10.35
CA VAL A 342 -19.65 -17.91 9.88
C VAL A 342 -18.79 -16.81 10.48
N GLY A 343 -18.17 -16.04 9.65
CA GLY A 343 -17.49 -14.75 9.74
C GLY A 343 -16.85 -14.23 11.02
N ARG A 344 -17.00 -14.79 12.19
CA ARG A 344 -16.51 -14.18 13.46
C ARG A 344 -15.48 -15.01 14.24
N ARG A 345 -15.01 -16.09 13.67
CA ARG A 345 -14.00 -16.92 14.36
C ARG A 345 -12.61 -16.51 13.89
N ASP A 346 -11.72 -16.24 14.85
CA ASP A 346 -10.31 -15.98 14.60
C ASP A 346 -9.67 -17.12 13.81
N ILE A 347 -8.79 -16.77 12.86
CA ILE A 347 -8.04 -17.72 12.01
C ILE A 347 -7.45 -18.90 12.82
N PRO A 348 -6.82 -18.68 14.01
CA PRO A 348 -6.28 -19.78 14.82
C PRO A 348 -7.33 -20.78 15.27
N ASP A 349 -8.57 -20.35 15.54
CA ASP A 349 -9.62 -21.24 16.01
C ASP A 349 -10.13 -22.15 14.89
N LEU A 350 -10.36 -21.61 13.69
CA LEU A 350 -10.83 -22.41 12.54
C LEU A 350 -9.80 -23.46 12.11
N LEU A 351 -8.52 -23.07 12.05
CA LEU A 351 -7.44 -24.00 11.71
C LEU A 351 -7.26 -25.07 12.79
N LYS A 352 -7.31 -24.70 14.08
CA LYS A 352 -7.22 -25.67 15.18
C LYS A 352 -8.38 -26.66 15.20
N GLN A 353 -9.58 -26.20 14.85
CA GLN A 353 -10.74 -27.08 14.76
C GLN A 353 -10.59 -28.10 13.64
N ALA A 354 -10.14 -27.66 12.43
CA ALA A 354 -9.87 -28.56 11.33
C ALA A 354 -8.75 -29.56 11.67
N ASP A 355 -7.66 -29.11 12.32
CA ASP A 355 -6.56 -29.97 12.73
C ASP A 355 -7.00 -31.03 13.73
N ARG A 356 -7.80 -30.64 14.74
CA ARG A 356 -8.36 -31.59 15.71
C ARG A 356 -9.25 -32.64 15.02
N ALA A 357 -10.13 -32.22 14.11
CA ALA A 357 -10.98 -33.13 13.36
C ALA A 357 -10.16 -34.08 12.46
N MET A 358 -9.09 -33.60 11.84
CA MET A 358 -8.15 -34.41 11.07
C MET A 358 -7.46 -35.45 11.96
N TYR A 359 -7.02 -35.07 13.16
CA TYR A 359 -6.43 -35.99 14.12
C TYR A 359 -7.44 -37.08 14.55
N GLU A 360 -8.72 -36.73 14.74
CA GLU A 360 -9.78 -37.70 15.03
C GLU A 360 -10.01 -38.67 13.84
N ALA A 361 -9.91 -38.20 12.59
CA ALA A 361 -9.95 -39.06 11.41
C ALA A 361 -8.78 -40.04 11.40
N LYS A 362 -7.55 -39.62 11.72
CA LYS A 362 -6.38 -40.50 11.85
C LYS A 362 -6.61 -41.60 12.93
N ARG A 363 -7.21 -41.24 14.07
CA ARG A 363 -7.52 -42.18 15.16
C ARG A 363 -8.65 -43.16 14.81
N ALA A 364 -9.58 -42.75 13.98
CA ALA A 364 -10.73 -43.58 13.56
C ALA A 364 -10.36 -44.65 12.53
N GLY A 365 -9.09 -44.80 12.14
CA GLY A 365 -8.62 -45.83 11.21
C GLY A 365 -8.13 -45.28 9.88
N LYS A 366 -8.01 -43.96 9.75
CA LYS A 366 -7.54 -43.27 8.54
C LYS A 366 -8.50 -43.42 7.35
N GLY A 367 -8.16 -42.84 6.19
CA GLY A 367 -8.98 -42.94 4.99
C GLY A 367 -10.42 -42.39 5.14
N CYS A 368 -10.63 -41.43 5.99
CA CYS A 368 -11.94 -40.86 6.29
C CYS A 368 -11.87 -39.37 6.61
N TYR A 369 -13.03 -38.74 6.69
CA TYR A 369 -13.15 -37.35 7.14
C TYR A 369 -13.89 -37.27 8.47
N ARG A 370 -13.65 -36.19 9.24
CA ARG A 370 -14.38 -35.78 10.42
C ARG A 370 -14.69 -34.28 10.36
N PHE A 371 -15.90 -33.92 10.81
CA PHE A 371 -16.24 -32.53 11.06
C PHE A 371 -15.82 -32.14 12.47
N ALA A 372 -15.32 -30.93 12.62
CA ALA A 372 -15.11 -30.33 13.92
C ALA A 372 -16.48 -30.17 14.62
N GLU A 373 -16.58 -30.64 15.86
CA GLU A 373 -17.78 -30.39 16.67
C GLU A 373 -17.97 -28.88 16.85
N GLU A 374 -19.18 -28.41 16.60
CA GLU A 374 -19.53 -27.01 16.84
C GLU A 374 -19.41 -26.74 18.34
N THR A 375 -18.34 -26.08 18.76
CA THR A 375 -18.20 -25.68 20.16
C THR A 375 -19.22 -24.59 20.42
N LEU A 376 -20.41 -25.00 20.86
CA LEU A 376 -21.42 -24.11 21.47
C LEU A 376 -20.74 -23.45 22.67
N ARG A 377 -20.22 -22.25 22.52
CA ARG A 377 -19.94 -21.39 23.67
C ARG A 377 -21.31 -20.91 24.17
N PRO A 378 -21.62 -21.16 25.46
CA PRO A 378 -22.82 -20.55 26.05
C PRO A 378 -22.64 -19.02 25.94
N GLY A 379 -23.69 -18.35 25.45
CA GLY A 379 -23.76 -16.90 25.22
C GLY A 379 -23.56 -16.04 26.47
#